data_4e8be8ea3eb7c7cb63ffb27e2bddf09a
#
_entry.id   4e8be8ea3eb7c7cb63ffb27e2bddf09a
#
_cell.length_a   1.000
_cell.length_b   1.000
_cell.length_c   1.000
_cell.angle_alpha   90.00
_cell.angle_beta   90.00
_cell.angle_gamma   90.00
#
_symmetry.space_group_name_H-M   'P 1'
#
loop_
_entity.id
_entity.type
_entity.pdbx_description
1 polymer ?
#
loop_
_entity_poly.entity_id
_entity_poly.type
_entity_poly.pdbx_seq_one_letter_code
_entity_poly.pdbx_strand_id
1 'polypeptide(L)'
;MARTFREKLRDVYEYEKQEGVDEEIIDVVSVFGGILFALTDIYNYVEGSFGHAIAGTLAALIMILEPLIRKRVKSILYILQATVAFVCMVETIYLIDGTLDGFGNFWFALVDYGLLLILGMRIASPICIYHSILILGILWTPVYKTLPGAVVYTFEYRLWFPVIFLSILALIFYSNVLFKLYQCRNSEDEKRLEKEIKKVKRKNENMVLQAVTGISELLDAKDPLTAEHSERVAEYAGLIAKRSGIVSEREINAIVRAGRLHDIGKMAIPDEILTKKGRLTDQEYETMKMHTIWGREILKNLTFIPEAQEVAGDHHERVDGTGYPKGLAGDEIPKYARIVSVADSLDAMNSNRCYRNCCAKDYIVSQFKEGRGKQFDAHFADIVCELIEDGTIPISSLREKSEIPKKLKRKESTKEEVS
;
A
#
# COMPACT_ATOMS: atom_id res chain seq x y z
N MET A 1 -10.58 30.67 -6.94
CA MET A 1 -10.26 31.75 -6.01
C MET A 1 -8.83 31.58 -5.51
N ALA A 2 -7.98 32.60 -5.64
CA ALA A 2 -6.59 32.50 -5.16
C ALA A 2 -6.59 32.44 -3.64
N ARG A 3 -5.98 31.39 -3.06
CA ARG A 3 -5.82 31.25 -1.60
C ARG A 3 -4.99 32.42 -1.05
N THR A 4 -5.38 32.96 0.09
CA THR A 4 -4.62 34.03 0.78
C THR A 4 -3.27 33.49 1.26
N PHE A 5 -2.29 34.40 1.48
CA PHE A 5 -1.00 34.02 2.02
C PHE A 5 -1.10 33.32 3.41
N ARG A 6 -2.05 33.75 4.23
CA ARG A 6 -2.34 33.12 5.52
C ARG A 6 -2.82 31.66 5.39
N GLU A 7 -3.67 31.38 4.40
CA GLU A 7 -4.12 30.01 4.12
C GLU A 7 -2.96 29.13 3.64
N LYS A 8 -2.09 29.65 2.78
CA LYS A 8 -0.90 28.95 2.33
C LYS A 8 0.06 28.62 3.47
N LEU A 9 0.29 29.55 4.40
CA LEU A 9 1.11 29.29 5.60
C LEU A 9 0.50 28.21 6.50
N ARG A 10 -0.82 28.19 6.65
CA ARG A 10 -1.52 27.15 7.41
C ARG A 10 -1.35 25.79 6.75
N ASP A 11 -1.47 25.70 5.43
CA ASP A 11 -1.29 24.45 4.69
C ASP A 11 0.14 23.91 4.87
N VAL A 12 1.17 24.76 4.79
CA VAL A 12 2.56 24.39 5.08
C VAL A 12 2.73 23.90 6.52
N TYR A 13 2.14 24.59 7.49
CA TYR A 13 2.21 24.22 8.89
C TYR A 13 1.58 22.85 9.19
N GLU A 14 0.41 22.55 8.61
CA GLU A 14 -0.24 21.24 8.76
C GLU A 14 0.54 20.13 8.04
N TYR A 15 1.14 20.44 6.90
CA TYR A 15 2.02 19.52 6.18
C TYR A 15 3.26 19.14 7.01
N GLU A 16 3.98 20.14 7.55
CA GLU A 16 5.14 19.90 8.44
C GLU A 16 4.77 19.09 9.70
N LYS A 17 3.55 19.26 10.20
CA LYS A 17 3.07 18.50 11.35
C LYS A 17 2.85 17.02 11.05
N GLN A 18 2.49 16.69 9.79
CA GLN A 18 2.20 15.31 9.37
C GLN A 18 3.45 14.54 8.95
N GLU A 19 4.38 15.20 8.25
CA GLU A 19 5.59 14.53 7.74
C GLU A 19 6.70 14.35 8.78
N GLY A 20 6.70 15.17 9.83
CA GLY A 20 7.77 15.13 10.83
C GLY A 20 9.08 15.78 10.34
N VAL A 21 10.17 15.49 11.03
CA VAL A 21 11.50 16.01 10.71
C VAL A 21 12.28 14.94 9.94
N ASP A 22 12.81 15.32 8.77
CA ASP A 22 13.61 14.43 7.93
C ASP A 22 15.00 14.23 8.55
N GLU A 23 15.26 13.00 9.01
CA GLU A 23 16.51 12.64 9.69
C GLU A 23 17.73 12.74 8.79
N GLU A 24 17.61 12.47 7.50
CA GLU A 24 18.72 12.54 6.55
C GLU A 24 19.12 13.98 6.29
N ILE A 25 18.17 14.90 6.22
CA ILE A 25 18.44 16.33 6.09
C ILE A 25 19.14 16.86 7.34
N ILE A 26 18.71 16.43 8.54
CA ILE A 26 19.38 16.80 9.78
C ILE A 26 20.85 16.36 9.76
N ASP A 27 21.12 15.10 9.39
CA ASP A 27 22.47 14.54 9.33
C ASP A 27 23.38 15.39 8.41
N VAL A 28 22.90 15.70 7.20
CA VAL A 28 23.67 16.49 6.23
C VAL A 28 23.94 17.90 6.73
N VAL A 29 22.92 18.60 7.25
CA VAL A 29 23.08 20.01 7.70
C VAL A 29 23.93 20.09 8.96
N SER A 30 23.79 19.16 9.89
CA SER A 30 24.63 19.12 11.11
C SER A 30 26.09 18.90 10.76
N VAL A 31 26.42 17.93 9.91
CA VAL A 31 27.80 17.67 9.51
C VAL A 31 28.39 18.84 8.71
N PHE A 32 27.65 19.36 7.74
CA PHE A 32 28.09 20.47 6.90
C PHE A 32 28.28 21.75 7.71
N GLY A 33 27.35 22.08 8.61
CA GLY A 33 27.46 23.21 9.52
C GLY A 33 28.67 23.07 10.46
N GLY A 34 28.90 21.88 11.01
CA GLY A 34 30.08 21.61 11.84
C GLY A 34 31.40 21.80 11.10
N ILE A 35 31.49 21.36 9.82
CA ILE A 35 32.69 21.61 8.99
C ILE A 35 32.91 23.10 8.77
N LEU A 36 31.86 23.88 8.52
CA LEU A 36 31.96 25.32 8.33
C LEU A 36 32.42 26.01 9.61
N PHE A 37 31.90 25.63 10.79
CA PHE A 37 32.39 26.14 12.09
C PHE A 37 33.87 25.83 12.28
N ALA A 38 34.30 24.60 12.00
CA ALA A 38 35.72 24.23 12.10
C ALA A 38 36.61 25.06 11.17
N LEU A 39 36.16 25.38 9.95
CA LEU A 39 36.91 26.26 9.05
C LEU A 39 37.05 27.71 9.59
N THR A 40 35.99 28.24 10.20
CA THR A 40 36.02 29.56 10.84
C THR A 40 37.00 29.59 12.03
N ASP A 41 37.09 28.48 12.76
CA ASP A 41 37.98 28.39 13.90
C ASP A 41 39.47 28.37 13.54
N ILE A 42 39.83 27.88 12.37
CA ILE A 42 41.20 27.98 11.85
C ILE A 42 41.63 29.46 11.80
N TYR A 43 40.74 30.34 11.35
CA TYR A 43 41.03 31.79 11.35
C TYR A 43 41.19 32.33 12.78
N ASN A 44 40.27 32.00 13.70
CA ASN A 44 40.35 32.42 15.10
C ASN A 44 41.64 31.93 15.78
N TYR A 45 42.13 30.76 15.41
CA TYR A 45 43.40 30.20 15.88
C TYR A 45 44.60 31.00 15.39
N VAL A 46 44.62 31.40 14.10
CA VAL A 46 45.67 32.17 13.46
C VAL A 46 45.75 33.59 14.04
N GLU A 47 44.60 34.21 14.32
CA GLU A 47 44.49 35.54 14.94
C GLU A 47 44.84 35.55 16.48
N GLY A 48 45.09 34.39 17.06
CA GLY A 48 45.39 34.27 18.50
C GLY A 48 44.19 34.38 19.43
N SER A 49 42.96 34.31 18.90
CA SER A 49 41.71 34.35 19.65
C SER A 49 41.34 32.97 20.19
N PHE A 50 42.19 32.41 21.07
CA PHE A 50 42.08 31.01 21.53
C PHE A 50 40.74 30.67 22.21
N GLY A 51 40.10 31.63 22.91
CA GLY A 51 38.80 31.40 23.55
C GLY A 51 37.70 31.12 22.54
N HIS A 52 37.67 31.87 21.44
CA HIS A 52 36.72 31.69 20.35
C HIS A 52 36.98 30.41 19.56
N ALA A 53 38.27 30.14 19.28
CA ALA A 53 38.64 28.89 18.60
C ALA A 53 38.23 27.65 19.41
N ILE A 54 38.34 27.67 20.74
CA ILE A 54 37.88 26.57 21.60
C ILE A 54 36.33 26.42 21.54
N ALA A 55 35.61 27.55 21.65
CA ALA A 55 34.13 27.52 21.63
C ALA A 55 33.57 27.01 20.28
N GLY A 56 34.12 27.52 19.19
CA GLY A 56 33.72 27.09 17.85
C GLY A 56 34.10 25.65 17.54
N THR A 57 35.31 25.22 17.95
CA THR A 57 35.73 23.82 17.81
C THR A 57 34.79 22.86 18.57
N LEU A 58 34.35 23.26 19.77
CA LEU A 58 33.35 22.49 20.53
C LEU A 58 32.01 22.46 19.80
N ALA A 59 31.55 23.57 19.22
CA ALA A 59 30.33 23.63 18.45
C ALA A 59 30.43 22.73 17.19
N ALA A 60 31.55 22.83 16.46
CA ALA A 60 31.82 21.98 15.30
C ALA A 60 31.78 20.48 15.66
N LEU A 61 32.44 20.11 16.77
CA LEU A 61 32.50 18.73 17.24
C LEU A 61 31.11 18.21 17.63
N ILE A 62 30.31 19.01 18.34
CA ILE A 62 28.94 18.66 18.72
C ILE A 62 28.10 18.45 17.48
N MET A 63 28.15 19.33 16.49
CA MET A 63 27.39 19.24 15.26
C MET A 63 27.78 18.00 14.42
N ILE A 64 29.08 17.71 14.29
CA ILE A 64 29.58 16.55 13.54
C ILE A 64 29.23 15.23 14.23
N LEU A 65 29.25 15.20 15.57
CA LEU A 65 28.91 14.00 16.34
C LEU A 65 27.41 13.82 16.59
N GLU A 66 26.61 14.87 16.43
CA GLU A 66 25.16 14.85 16.66
C GLU A 66 24.47 13.69 15.96
N PRO A 67 24.69 13.39 14.66
CA PRO A 67 24.05 12.26 13.98
C PRO A 67 24.37 10.91 14.63
N LEU A 68 25.60 10.72 15.13
CA LEU A 68 26.02 9.49 15.79
C LEU A 68 25.38 9.32 17.18
N ILE A 69 25.27 10.43 17.92
CA ILE A 69 24.66 10.47 19.25
C ILE A 69 23.17 10.26 19.13
N ARG A 70 22.52 10.90 18.16
CA ARG A 70 21.09 10.82 17.91
C ARG A 70 20.63 9.40 17.60
N LYS A 71 21.38 8.64 16.81
CA LYS A 71 21.08 7.22 16.50
C LYS A 71 21.13 6.31 17.72
N ARG A 72 21.78 6.71 18.81
CA ARG A 72 21.88 5.92 20.05
C ARG A 72 20.89 6.34 21.14
N VAL A 73 20.34 7.54 21.06
CA VAL A 73 19.45 8.12 22.08
C VAL A 73 18.03 8.20 21.56
N LYS A 74 17.07 7.64 22.30
CA LYS A 74 15.67 7.57 21.88
C LYS A 74 14.93 8.91 21.76
N SER A 75 15.54 10.02 22.18
CA SER A 75 14.89 11.34 22.17
C SER A 75 15.64 12.33 21.28
N ILE A 76 15.32 12.28 19.98
CA ILE A 76 15.85 13.18 18.94
C ILE A 76 15.67 14.65 19.31
N LEU A 77 14.50 15.02 19.82
CA LEU A 77 14.13 16.42 20.06
C LEU A 77 15.03 17.11 21.09
N TYR A 78 15.39 16.43 22.19
CA TYR A 78 16.24 17.01 23.23
C TYR A 78 17.68 17.23 22.77
N ILE A 79 18.23 16.29 21.98
CA ILE A 79 19.60 16.43 21.45
C ILE A 79 19.66 17.61 20.49
N LEU A 80 18.69 17.69 19.58
CA LEU A 80 18.61 18.78 18.62
C LEU A 80 18.42 20.14 19.29
N GLN A 81 17.56 20.24 20.32
CA GLN A 81 17.37 21.46 21.09
C GLN A 81 18.65 21.87 21.83
N ALA A 82 19.40 20.92 22.41
CA ALA A 82 20.67 21.21 23.09
C ALA A 82 21.72 21.68 22.08
N THR A 83 21.85 21.09 20.92
CA THR A 83 22.77 21.50 19.86
C THR A 83 22.43 22.90 19.37
N VAL A 84 21.18 23.21 19.08
CA VAL A 84 20.72 24.55 18.68
C VAL A 84 21.01 25.59 19.75
N ALA A 85 20.68 25.31 21.00
CA ALA A 85 20.94 26.24 22.10
C ALA A 85 22.44 26.55 22.28
N PHE A 86 23.28 25.52 22.11
CA PHE A 86 24.73 25.70 22.18
C PHE A 86 25.27 26.55 21.03
N VAL A 87 24.82 26.28 19.79
CA VAL A 87 25.20 27.06 18.60
C VAL A 87 24.77 28.53 18.76
N CYS A 88 23.54 28.81 19.20
CA CYS A 88 23.07 30.17 19.46
C CYS A 88 23.91 30.89 20.52
N MET A 89 24.38 30.16 21.53
CA MET A 89 25.27 30.74 22.54
C MET A 89 26.61 31.14 21.93
N VAL A 90 27.23 30.30 21.11
CA VAL A 90 28.51 30.61 20.43
C VAL A 90 28.36 31.81 19.48
N GLU A 91 27.30 31.87 18.73
CA GLU A 91 26.99 32.99 17.84
C GLU A 91 26.81 34.32 18.61
N THR A 92 26.13 34.26 19.76
CA THR A 92 26.00 35.43 20.62
C THR A 92 27.38 35.99 21.07
N ILE A 93 28.33 35.09 21.39
CA ILE A 93 29.70 35.48 21.72
C ILE A 93 30.36 36.16 20.52
N TYR A 94 30.23 35.59 19.30
CA TYR A 94 30.80 36.16 18.09
C TYR A 94 30.24 37.56 17.76
N LEU A 95 28.94 37.80 18.03
CA LEU A 95 28.34 39.11 17.85
C LEU A 95 28.90 40.15 18.83
N ILE A 96 29.15 39.76 20.11
CA ILE A 96 29.69 40.67 21.14
C ILE A 96 31.14 41.03 20.84
N ASP A 97 31.96 40.06 20.50
CA ASP A 97 33.40 40.23 20.30
C ASP A 97 33.79 40.70 18.88
N GLY A 98 32.85 40.78 17.96
CA GLY A 98 33.06 41.29 16.60
C GLY A 98 34.00 40.43 15.77
N THR A 99 33.93 39.12 15.89
CA THR A 99 34.77 38.17 15.16
C THR A 99 34.80 38.49 13.65
N LEU A 100 35.99 38.50 13.04
CA LEU A 100 36.19 38.85 11.62
C LEU A 100 35.70 40.29 11.28
N ASP A 101 35.98 41.25 12.15
CA ASP A 101 35.50 42.64 11.97
C ASP A 101 33.99 42.77 11.77
N GLY A 102 33.21 41.86 12.39
CA GLY A 102 31.76 41.79 12.26
C GLY A 102 31.25 40.90 11.12
N PHE A 103 32.11 40.43 10.22
CA PHE A 103 31.67 39.52 9.13
C PHE A 103 31.17 38.18 9.67
N GLY A 104 31.73 37.72 10.82
CA GLY A 104 31.27 36.53 11.52
C GLY A 104 29.79 36.56 11.87
N ASN A 105 29.17 37.74 11.96
CA ASN A 105 27.74 37.87 12.26
C ASN A 105 26.81 37.37 11.14
N PHE A 106 27.28 37.15 9.91
CA PHE A 106 26.51 36.52 8.86
C PHE A 106 26.24 35.04 9.11
N TRP A 107 26.98 34.44 10.08
CA TRP A 107 26.66 33.07 10.52
C TRP A 107 25.26 32.94 11.06
N PHE A 108 24.67 33.96 11.69
CA PHE A 108 23.29 33.96 12.13
C PHE A 108 22.32 33.66 10.98
N ALA A 109 22.55 34.26 9.80
CA ALA A 109 21.70 33.99 8.64
C ALA A 109 21.83 32.55 8.12
N LEU A 110 23.05 31.99 8.17
CA LEU A 110 23.33 30.63 7.74
C LEU A 110 22.71 29.60 8.70
N VAL A 111 22.86 29.83 10.02
CA VAL A 111 22.26 28.99 11.06
C VAL A 111 20.74 29.06 10.99
N ASP A 112 20.15 30.24 10.86
CA ASP A 112 18.71 30.42 10.71
C ASP A 112 18.17 29.70 9.48
N TYR A 113 18.93 29.72 8.39
CA TYR A 113 18.58 28.94 7.19
C TYR A 113 18.60 27.42 7.46
N GLY A 114 19.67 26.92 8.09
CA GLY A 114 19.78 25.52 8.48
C GLY A 114 18.63 25.09 9.39
N LEU A 115 18.31 25.92 10.38
CA LEU A 115 17.20 25.67 11.30
C LEU A 115 15.84 25.64 10.60
N LEU A 116 15.60 26.55 9.64
CA LEU A 116 14.37 26.55 8.84
C LEU A 116 14.24 25.30 7.97
N LEU A 117 15.35 24.79 7.44
CA LEU A 117 15.36 23.55 6.66
C LEU A 117 15.11 22.31 7.53
N ILE A 118 15.76 22.23 8.71
CA ILE A 118 15.72 21.06 9.59
C ILE A 118 14.44 21.01 10.42
N LEU A 119 14.18 22.09 11.16
CA LEU A 119 13.11 22.13 12.17
C LEU A 119 11.77 22.60 11.61
N GLY A 120 11.79 23.08 10.36
CA GLY A 120 10.64 23.71 9.75
C GLY A 120 10.29 25.07 10.37
N MET A 121 9.33 25.75 9.76
CA MET A 121 8.93 27.11 10.16
C MET A 121 8.39 27.19 11.59
N ARG A 122 7.75 26.15 12.07
CA ARG A 122 7.11 26.13 13.39
C ARG A 122 8.09 26.32 14.54
N ILE A 123 9.23 25.65 14.48
CA ILE A 123 10.23 25.64 15.55
C ILE A 123 11.30 26.70 15.28
N ALA A 124 11.72 26.86 14.03
CA ALA A 124 12.80 27.78 13.67
C ALA A 124 12.39 29.25 13.73
N SER A 125 11.12 29.63 13.39
CA SER A 125 10.70 31.03 13.39
C SER A 125 10.91 31.78 14.73
N PRO A 126 10.59 31.20 15.91
CA PRO A 126 10.91 31.84 17.18
C PRO A 126 12.40 32.12 17.39
N ILE A 127 13.28 31.22 16.90
CA ILE A 127 14.72 31.33 17.00
C ILE A 127 15.22 32.45 16.09
N CYS A 128 14.74 32.49 14.84
CA CYS A 128 15.09 33.60 13.92
C CYS A 128 14.64 34.97 14.45
N ILE A 129 13.46 35.04 15.09
CA ILE A 129 12.98 36.26 15.76
C ILE A 129 13.88 36.62 16.92
N TYR A 130 14.31 35.66 17.76
CA TYR A 130 15.23 35.85 18.84
C TYR A 130 16.58 36.43 18.33
N HIS A 131 17.17 35.83 17.30
CA HIS A 131 18.43 36.33 16.69
C HIS A 131 18.25 37.76 16.15
N SER A 132 17.11 38.05 15.48
CA SER A 132 16.83 39.39 14.98
C SER A 132 16.77 40.45 16.11
N ILE A 133 16.10 40.10 17.21
CA ILE A 133 16.01 40.97 18.40
C ILE A 133 17.38 41.15 19.06
N LEU A 134 18.18 40.07 19.17
CA LEU A 134 19.51 40.08 19.74
C LEU A 134 20.44 40.99 18.93
N ILE A 135 20.47 40.85 17.60
CA ILE A 135 21.30 41.68 16.71
C ILE A 135 20.92 43.17 16.85
N LEU A 136 19.63 43.49 16.77
CA LEU A 136 19.16 44.87 16.94
C LEU A 136 19.48 45.40 18.33
N GLY A 137 19.30 44.61 19.39
CA GLY A 137 19.58 44.97 20.75
C GLY A 137 21.05 45.30 21.00
N ILE A 138 21.96 44.44 20.51
CA ILE A 138 23.39 44.65 20.71
C ILE A 138 23.93 45.83 19.87
N LEU A 139 23.49 45.95 18.60
CA LEU A 139 24.02 46.98 17.70
C LEU A 139 23.48 48.39 17.99
N TRP A 140 22.26 48.53 18.51
CA TRP A 140 21.62 49.83 18.68
C TRP A 140 21.46 50.33 20.12
N THR A 141 21.73 49.45 21.12
CA THR A 141 21.65 49.86 22.52
C THR A 141 23.05 50.08 23.10
N PRO A 142 23.23 50.87 24.16
CA PRO A 142 24.54 51.04 24.83
C PRO A 142 24.99 49.80 25.61
N VAL A 143 24.21 48.73 25.64
CA VAL A 143 24.52 47.51 26.40
C VAL A 143 25.85 46.90 25.99
N TYR A 144 26.23 46.97 24.72
CA TYR A 144 27.55 46.48 24.27
C TYR A 144 28.71 47.17 24.98
N LYS A 145 28.56 48.44 25.39
CA LYS A 145 29.61 49.18 26.11
C LYS A 145 29.87 48.66 27.53
N THR A 146 28.93 47.95 28.08
CA THR A 146 29.00 47.38 29.44
C THR A 146 29.50 45.95 29.45
N LEU A 147 29.61 45.31 28.29
CA LEU A 147 30.08 43.94 28.15
C LEU A 147 31.60 43.90 28.02
N PRO A 148 32.31 43.09 28.81
CA PRO A 148 33.76 42.92 28.70
C PRO A 148 34.15 42.38 27.32
N GLY A 149 35.11 43.01 26.64
CA GLY A 149 35.62 42.58 25.36
C GLY A 149 34.77 42.99 24.15
N ALA A 150 33.65 43.70 24.35
CA ALA A 150 32.75 44.05 23.25
C ALA A 150 33.39 45.04 22.26
N VAL A 151 33.27 44.75 20.98
CA VAL A 151 33.75 45.60 19.88
C VAL A 151 32.78 46.75 19.62
N VAL A 152 33.32 47.93 19.33
CA VAL A 152 32.54 49.11 18.97
C VAL A 152 32.38 49.14 17.45
N TYR A 153 31.25 48.68 16.96
CA TYR A 153 30.92 48.72 15.54
C TYR A 153 30.75 50.15 15.03
N THR A 154 31.20 50.40 13.78
CA THR A 154 30.99 51.70 13.11
C THR A 154 29.51 51.99 12.95
N PHE A 155 29.17 53.30 12.79
CA PHE A 155 27.77 53.69 12.54
C PHE A 155 27.23 53.08 11.28
N GLU A 156 28.03 53.01 10.21
CA GLU A 156 27.64 52.41 8.92
C GLU A 156 27.32 50.91 9.08
N TYR A 157 28.18 50.17 9.80
CA TYR A 157 27.95 48.76 10.07
C TYR A 157 26.62 48.54 10.84
N ARG A 158 26.40 49.34 11.90
CA ARG A 158 25.18 49.24 12.72
C ARG A 158 23.89 49.55 11.92
N LEU A 159 23.99 50.38 10.88
CA LEU A 159 22.87 50.73 10.01
C LEU A 159 22.62 49.65 8.98
N TRP A 160 23.64 49.24 8.23
CA TRP A 160 23.47 48.38 7.07
C TRP A 160 23.39 46.89 7.40
N PHE A 161 24.12 46.43 8.40
CA PHE A 161 24.12 44.99 8.75
C PHE A 161 22.72 44.47 9.10
N PRO A 162 21.91 45.06 9.98
CA PRO A 162 20.56 44.61 10.26
C PRO A 162 19.64 44.63 9.05
N VAL A 163 19.77 45.65 8.18
CA VAL A 163 18.96 45.75 6.95
C VAL A 163 19.27 44.59 6.01
N ILE A 164 20.54 44.31 5.76
CA ILE A 164 20.98 43.19 4.93
C ILE A 164 20.59 41.88 5.56
N PHE A 165 20.83 41.68 6.84
CA PHE A 165 20.49 40.46 7.59
C PHE A 165 18.96 40.16 7.49
N LEU A 166 18.12 41.14 7.82
CA LEU A 166 16.66 40.98 7.75
C LEU A 166 16.16 40.74 6.34
N SER A 167 16.82 41.37 5.34
CA SER A 167 16.47 41.13 3.93
C SER A 167 16.81 39.71 3.48
N ILE A 168 17.99 39.21 3.88
CA ILE A 168 18.40 37.82 3.61
C ILE A 168 17.45 36.86 4.31
N LEU A 169 17.15 37.08 5.59
CA LEU A 169 16.26 36.25 6.37
C LEU A 169 14.86 36.22 5.76
N ALA A 170 14.32 37.36 5.33
CA ALA A 170 13.02 37.44 4.65
C ALA A 170 13.02 36.66 3.32
N LEU A 171 14.10 36.74 2.55
CA LEU A 171 14.23 36.00 1.29
C LEU A 171 14.31 34.49 1.54
N ILE A 172 15.10 34.07 2.52
CA ILE A 172 15.22 32.67 2.93
C ILE A 172 13.85 32.13 3.41
N PHE A 173 13.18 32.87 4.28
CA PHE A 173 11.85 32.50 4.76
C PHE A 173 10.85 32.35 3.62
N TYR A 174 10.82 33.34 2.72
CA TYR A 174 9.93 33.30 1.53
C TYR A 174 10.23 32.10 0.62
N SER A 175 11.52 31.86 0.33
CA SER A 175 11.95 30.70 -0.46
C SER A 175 11.54 29.37 0.18
N ASN A 176 11.71 29.24 1.50
CA ASN A 176 11.32 28.04 2.24
C ASN A 176 9.81 27.82 2.17
N VAL A 177 8.99 28.86 2.36
CA VAL A 177 7.53 28.80 2.20
C VAL A 177 7.14 28.30 0.81
N LEU A 178 7.75 28.87 -0.24
CA LEU A 178 7.45 28.43 -1.62
C LEU A 178 7.84 26.98 -1.85
N PHE A 179 9.00 26.56 -1.38
CA PHE A 179 9.48 25.18 -1.50
C PHE A 179 8.55 24.19 -0.80
N LYS A 180 8.16 24.49 0.44
CA LYS A 180 7.23 23.65 1.20
C LYS A 180 5.82 23.60 0.58
N LEU A 181 5.34 24.71 0.04
CA LEU A 181 4.06 24.72 -0.71
C LEU A 181 4.13 23.85 -1.97
N TYR A 182 5.27 23.86 -2.66
CA TYR A 182 5.50 22.99 -3.81
C TYR A 182 5.49 21.52 -3.41
N GLN A 183 6.20 21.14 -2.34
CA GLN A 183 6.21 19.78 -1.81
C GLN A 183 4.80 19.32 -1.38
N CYS A 184 4.09 20.16 -0.63
CA CYS A 184 2.72 19.87 -0.18
C CYS A 184 1.79 19.57 -1.37
N ARG A 185 1.87 20.38 -2.43
CA ARG A 185 1.07 20.19 -3.64
C ARG A 185 1.43 18.90 -4.38
N ASN A 186 2.71 18.61 -4.53
CA ASN A 186 3.17 17.39 -5.19
C ASN A 186 2.71 16.14 -4.43
N SER A 187 2.81 16.13 -3.11
CA SER A 187 2.35 15.02 -2.27
C SER A 187 0.84 14.78 -2.39
N GLU A 188 0.03 15.85 -2.47
CA GLU A 188 -1.41 15.73 -2.70
C GLU A 188 -1.73 15.15 -4.09
N ASP A 189 -1.00 15.60 -5.13
CA ASP A 189 -1.18 15.13 -6.50
C ASP A 189 -0.74 13.65 -6.64
N GLU A 190 0.35 13.23 -5.99
CA GLU A 190 0.78 11.83 -5.92
C GLU A 190 -0.29 10.94 -5.26
N LYS A 191 -0.77 11.32 -4.10
CA LYS A 191 -1.83 10.56 -3.39
C LYS A 191 -3.12 10.46 -4.21
N ARG A 192 -3.44 11.52 -4.96
CA ARG A 192 -4.59 11.53 -5.88
C ARG A 192 -4.37 10.57 -7.05
N LEU A 193 -3.20 10.63 -7.67
CA LEU A 193 -2.82 9.78 -8.80
C LEU A 193 -2.80 8.30 -8.40
N GLU A 194 -2.24 7.96 -7.24
CA GLU A 194 -2.27 6.60 -6.71
C GLU A 194 -3.71 6.07 -6.53
N LYS A 195 -4.62 6.90 -6.01
CA LYS A 195 -6.03 6.53 -5.86
C LYS A 195 -6.69 6.26 -7.22
N GLU A 196 -6.43 7.11 -8.20
CA GLU A 196 -6.96 6.94 -9.56
C GLU A 196 -6.39 5.68 -10.23
N ILE A 197 -5.08 5.43 -10.11
CA ILE A 197 -4.43 4.20 -10.61
C ILE A 197 -5.07 2.95 -9.98
N LYS A 198 -5.24 2.93 -8.66
CA LYS A 198 -5.90 1.81 -7.96
C LYS A 198 -7.33 1.61 -8.45
N LYS A 199 -8.08 2.69 -8.69
CA LYS A 199 -9.45 2.64 -9.20
C LYS A 199 -9.51 2.08 -10.63
N VAL A 200 -8.63 2.57 -11.52
CA VAL A 200 -8.55 2.11 -12.90
C VAL A 200 -8.12 0.64 -12.95
N LYS A 201 -7.10 0.25 -12.17
CA LYS A 201 -6.65 -1.14 -12.07
C LYS A 201 -7.80 -2.07 -11.66
N ARG A 202 -8.52 -1.73 -10.58
CA ARG A 202 -9.68 -2.52 -10.12
C ARG A 202 -10.79 -2.59 -11.15
N LYS A 203 -11.04 -1.49 -11.88
CA LYS A 203 -12.04 -1.48 -12.96
C LYS A 203 -11.64 -2.42 -14.10
N ASN A 204 -10.37 -2.40 -14.50
CA ASN A 204 -9.84 -3.29 -15.54
C ASN A 204 -9.90 -4.75 -15.12
N GLU A 205 -9.50 -5.10 -13.91
CA GLU A 205 -9.59 -6.45 -13.35
C GLU A 205 -11.04 -6.96 -13.38
N ASN A 206 -11.99 -6.14 -12.94
CA ASN A 206 -13.41 -6.50 -12.99
C ASN A 206 -13.93 -6.68 -14.44
N MET A 207 -13.51 -5.84 -15.37
CA MET A 207 -13.91 -5.94 -16.77
C MET A 207 -13.37 -7.21 -17.42
N VAL A 208 -12.11 -7.56 -17.18
CA VAL A 208 -11.51 -8.81 -17.66
C VAL A 208 -12.23 -10.00 -17.05
N LEU A 209 -12.51 -9.98 -15.74
CA LEU A 209 -13.27 -11.06 -15.09
C LEU A 209 -14.66 -11.24 -15.70
N GLN A 210 -15.39 -10.15 -15.92
CA GLN A 210 -16.71 -10.22 -16.57
C GLN A 210 -16.64 -10.79 -17.98
N ALA A 211 -15.60 -10.40 -18.76
CA ALA A 211 -15.41 -10.93 -20.10
C ALA A 211 -15.14 -12.46 -20.09
N VAL A 212 -14.25 -12.92 -19.22
CA VAL A 212 -13.89 -14.35 -19.11
C VAL A 212 -15.08 -15.15 -18.56
N THR A 213 -15.82 -14.63 -17.58
CA THR A 213 -17.06 -15.28 -17.09
C THR A 213 -18.10 -15.38 -18.18
N GLY A 214 -18.32 -14.31 -18.97
CA GLY A 214 -19.24 -14.35 -20.10
C GLY A 214 -18.84 -15.36 -21.17
N ILE A 215 -17.55 -15.57 -21.40
CA ILE A 215 -17.06 -16.63 -22.29
C ILE A 215 -17.37 -18.01 -21.71
N SER A 216 -17.18 -18.23 -20.40
CA SER A 216 -17.53 -19.49 -19.73
C SER A 216 -19.05 -19.79 -19.83
N GLU A 217 -19.90 -18.76 -19.64
CA GLU A 217 -21.35 -18.88 -19.79
C GLU A 217 -21.75 -19.25 -21.23
N LEU A 218 -21.08 -18.70 -22.25
CA LEU A 218 -21.29 -19.06 -23.65
C LEU A 218 -20.87 -20.50 -23.93
N LEU A 219 -19.82 -20.98 -23.27
CA LEU A 219 -19.39 -22.37 -23.37
C LEU A 219 -20.44 -23.32 -22.75
N ASP A 220 -20.92 -22.99 -21.56
CA ASP A 220 -21.99 -23.73 -20.88
C ASP A 220 -23.29 -23.78 -21.76
N ALA A 221 -23.56 -22.69 -22.49
CA ALA A 221 -24.72 -22.66 -23.39
C ALA A 221 -24.57 -23.55 -24.64
N LYS A 222 -23.34 -23.89 -25.08
CA LYS A 222 -23.08 -24.83 -26.17
C LYS A 222 -23.41 -26.28 -25.80
N ASP A 223 -23.21 -26.63 -24.54
CA ASP A 223 -23.57 -27.96 -24.03
C ASP A 223 -24.90 -27.86 -23.28
N PRO A 224 -26.01 -28.38 -23.85
CA PRO A 224 -27.33 -28.31 -23.21
C PRO A 224 -27.41 -28.96 -21.83
N LEU A 225 -26.38 -29.73 -21.44
CA LEU A 225 -26.26 -30.40 -20.15
C LEU A 225 -25.58 -29.54 -19.08
N THR A 226 -24.85 -28.49 -19.48
CA THR A 226 -24.04 -27.67 -18.60
C THR A 226 -24.62 -26.26 -18.38
N ALA A 227 -25.76 -25.94 -19.01
CA ALA A 227 -26.43 -24.66 -18.77
C ALA A 227 -26.59 -24.43 -17.25
N GLU A 228 -26.04 -23.31 -16.77
CA GLU A 228 -25.97 -22.92 -15.34
C GLU A 228 -25.09 -23.82 -14.44
N HIS A 229 -24.39 -24.83 -14.98
CA HIS A 229 -23.54 -25.74 -14.22
C HIS A 229 -22.44 -24.96 -13.47
N SER A 230 -21.67 -24.18 -14.19
CA SER A 230 -20.56 -23.39 -13.60
C SER A 230 -21.02 -22.45 -12.49
N GLU A 231 -22.23 -21.87 -12.58
CA GLU A 231 -22.81 -21.03 -11.52
C GLU A 231 -23.20 -21.85 -10.29
N ARG A 232 -23.88 -23.02 -10.49
CA ARG A 232 -24.23 -23.90 -9.36
C ARG A 232 -23.00 -24.46 -8.66
N VAL A 233 -21.97 -24.88 -9.41
CA VAL A 233 -20.69 -25.32 -8.83
C VAL A 233 -20.05 -24.20 -7.98
N ALA A 234 -20.06 -22.98 -8.48
CA ALA A 234 -19.55 -21.82 -7.74
C ALA A 234 -20.34 -21.54 -6.44
N GLU A 235 -21.68 -21.65 -6.50
CA GLU A 235 -22.54 -21.51 -5.31
C GLU A 235 -22.26 -22.61 -4.27
N TYR A 236 -22.20 -23.87 -4.69
CA TYR A 236 -21.89 -24.99 -3.79
C TYR A 236 -20.49 -24.86 -3.20
N ALA A 237 -19.49 -24.52 -4.01
CA ALA A 237 -18.12 -24.28 -3.52
C ALA A 237 -18.08 -23.16 -2.47
N GLY A 238 -18.83 -22.08 -2.69
CA GLY A 238 -18.98 -20.99 -1.72
C GLY A 238 -19.63 -21.43 -0.40
N LEU A 239 -20.68 -22.25 -0.46
CA LEU A 239 -21.35 -22.80 0.72
C LEU A 239 -20.43 -23.76 1.52
N ILE A 240 -19.73 -24.65 0.80
CA ILE A 240 -18.76 -25.58 1.40
C ILE A 240 -17.64 -24.80 2.07
N ALA A 241 -17.05 -23.83 1.36
CA ALA A 241 -15.98 -22.97 1.87
C ALA A 241 -16.41 -22.21 3.13
N LYS A 242 -17.60 -21.63 3.13
CA LYS A 242 -18.15 -20.91 4.28
C LYS A 242 -18.40 -21.82 5.48
N ARG A 243 -18.98 -23.00 5.26
CA ARG A 243 -19.26 -23.97 6.34
C ARG A 243 -17.97 -24.55 6.92
N SER A 244 -16.89 -24.67 6.14
CA SER A 244 -15.61 -25.21 6.60
C SER A 244 -14.97 -24.38 7.70
N GLY A 245 -15.22 -23.07 7.75
CA GLY A 245 -14.63 -22.15 8.72
C GLY A 245 -13.13 -21.95 8.60
N ILE A 246 -12.45 -22.60 7.65
CA ILE A 246 -10.99 -22.56 7.46
C ILE A 246 -10.53 -21.53 6.45
N VAL A 247 -11.45 -20.74 5.87
CA VAL A 247 -11.18 -19.73 4.86
C VAL A 247 -11.85 -18.40 5.22
N SER A 248 -11.18 -17.31 4.86
CA SER A 248 -11.70 -15.95 5.04
C SER A 248 -12.79 -15.62 4.00
N GLU A 249 -13.59 -14.59 4.26
CA GLU A 249 -14.57 -14.06 3.28
C GLU A 249 -13.94 -13.68 1.93
N ARG A 250 -12.69 -13.21 1.93
CA ARG A 250 -11.94 -12.91 0.71
C ARG A 250 -11.64 -14.18 -0.08
N GLU A 251 -11.23 -15.24 0.59
CA GLU A 251 -10.97 -16.55 -0.02
C GLU A 251 -12.25 -17.19 -0.51
N ILE A 252 -13.38 -17.09 0.19
CA ILE A 252 -14.69 -17.56 -0.28
C ILE A 252 -15.03 -16.92 -1.63
N ASN A 253 -14.89 -15.60 -1.75
CA ASN A 253 -15.13 -14.91 -3.01
C ASN A 253 -14.16 -15.34 -4.13
N ALA A 254 -12.90 -15.68 -3.81
CA ALA A 254 -11.94 -16.21 -4.77
C ALA A 254 -12.35 -17.61 -5.25
N ILE A 255 -12.78 -18.48 -4.34
CA ILE A 255 -13.27 -19.84 -4.64
C ILE A 255 -14.51 -19.79 -5.56
N VAL A 256 -15.47 -18.91 -5.26
CA VAL A 256 -16.67 -18.72 -6.09
C VAL A 256 -16.29 -18.29 -7.51
N ARG A 257 -15.37 -17.32 -7.65
CA ARG A 257 -14.88 -16.91 -8.97
C ARG A 257 -14.16 -18.04 -9.71
N ALA A 258 -13.31 -18.78 -9.00
CA ALA A 258 -12.58 -19.91 -9.57
C ALA A 258 -13.52 -21.05 -9.99
N GLY A 259 -14.56 -21.33 -9.21
CA GLY A 259 -15.59 -22.30 -9.54
C GLY A 259 -16.34 -21.99 -10.84
N ARG A 260 -16.62 -20.69 -11.11
CA ARG A 260 -17.22 -20.29 -12.40
C ARG A 260 -16.34 -20.55 -13.62
N LEU A 261 -15.02 -20.64 -13.41
CA LEU A 261 -14.01 -20.74 -14.46
C LEU A 261 -13.35 -22.14 -14.54
N HIS A 262 -13.76 -23.08 -13.67
CA HIS A 262 -13.08 -24.37 -13.55
C HIS A 262 -12.98 -25.13 -14.87
N ASP A 263 -14.01 -25.05 -15.69
CA ASP A 263 -14.19 -25.76 -16.94
C ASP A 263 -13.85 -24.93 -18.20
N ILE A 264 -13.28 -23.72 -18.06
CA ILE A 264 -12.99 -22.83 -19.20
C ILE A 264 -12.14 -23.49 -20.30
N GLY A 265 -11.31 -24.45 -19.93
CA GLY A 265 -10.49 -25.22 -20.89
C GLY A 265 -11.28 -26.09 -21.86
N LYS A 266 -12.55 -26.35 -21.60
CA LYS A 266 -13.44 -27.06 -22.56
C LYS A 266 -13.61 -26.30 -23.88
N MET A 267 -13.27 -24.99 -23.91
CA MET A 267 -13.23 -24.23 -25.19
C MET A 267 -12.29 -24.83 -26.23
N ALA A 268 -11.23 -25.50 -25.80
CA ALA A 268 -10.26 -26.11 -26.69
C ALA A 268 -10.59 -27.56 -27.05
N ILE A 269 -11.67 -28.15 -26.49
CA ILE A 269 -12.16 -29.48 -26.84
C ILE A 269 -12.94 -29.41 -28.15
N PRO A 270 -12.70 -30.31 -29.13
CA PRO A 270 -13.50 -30.38 -30.34
C PRO A 270 -14.97 -30.60 -30.03
N ASP A 271 -15.87 -29.87 -30.74
CA ASP A 271 -17.32 -29.92 -30.52
C ASP A 271 -17.88 -31.34 -30.67
N GLU A 272 -17.31 -32.17 -31.56
CA GLU A 272 -17.68 -33.57 -31.80
C GLU A 272 -17.47 -34.45 -30.53
N ILE A 273 -16.48 -34.13 -29.71
CA ILE A 273 -16.20 -34.82 -28.44
C ILE A 273 -17.05 -34.22 -27.34
N LEU A 274 -17.09 -32.88 -27.25
CA LEU A 274 -17.77 -32.15 -26.18
C LEU A 274 -19.29 -32.45 -26.17
N THR A 275 -19.93 -32.50 -27.35
CA THR A 275 -21.38 -32.66 -27.50
C THR A 275 -21.80 -34.10 -27.85
N LYS A 276 -20.89 -35.07 -27.76
CA LYS A 276 -21.12 -36.45 -28.13
C LYS A 276 -22.24 -37.09 -27.30
N LYS A 277 -23.26 -37.60 -28.00
CA LYS A 277 -24.34 -38.39 -27.37
C LYS A 277 -23.88 -39.83 -27.17
N GLY A 278 -23.39 -40.17 -25.99
CA GLY A 278 -22.97 -41.52 -25.66
C GLY A 278 -21.63 -41.56 -24.91
N ARG A 279 -21.08 -42.75 -24.74
CA ARG A 279 -19.80 -42.92 -24.06
C ARG A 279 -18.66 -42.46 -24.98
N LEU A 280 -17.71 -41.72 -24.38
CA LEU A 280 -16.44 -41.40 -25.05
C LEU A 280 -15.61 -42.67 -25.20
N THR A 281 -14.88 -42.80 -26.31
CA THR A 281 -13.78 -43.78 -26.43
C THR A 281 -12.62 -43.38 -25.51
N ASP A 282 -11.67 -44.28 -25.29
CA ASP A 282 -10.53 -44.00 -24.45
C ASP A 282 -9.71 -42.82 -24.99
N GLN A 283 -9.54 -42.68 -26.31
CA GLN A 283 -8.87 -41.57 -26.95
C GLN A 283 -9.61 -40.23 -26.78
N GLU A 284 -10.93 -40.25 -26.95
CA GLU A 284 -11.76 -39.05 -26.73
C GLU A 284 -11.76 -38.66 -25.26
N TYR A 285 -11.74 -39.63 -24.35
CA TYR A 285 -11.64 -39.35 -22.91
C TYR A 285 -10.29 -38.73 -22.55
N GLU A 286 -9.16 -39.21 -23.11
CA GLU A 286 -7.86 -38.56 -22.93
C GLU A 286 -7.86 -37.12 -23.47
N THR A 287 -8.52 -36.89 -24.64
CA THR A 287 -8.70 -35.52 -25.16
C THR A 287 -9.56 -34.67 -24.24
N MET A 288 -10.63 -35.24 -23.67
CA MET A 288 -11.49 -34.53 -22.72
C MET A 288 -10.70 -34.10 -21.46
N LYS A 289 -9.80 -34.95 -20.92
CA LYS A 289 -8.97 -34.61 -19.75
C LYS A 289 -8.06 -33.40 -20.00
N MET A 290 -7.73 -33.13 -21.26
CA MET A 290 -6.89 -31.98 -21.60
C MET A 290 -7.49 -30.61 -21.23
N HIS A 291 -8.81 -30.55 -21.00
CA HIS A 291 -9.43 -29.28 -20.58
C HIS A 291 -8.82 -28.71 -19.30
N THR A 292 -8.31 -29.56 -18.40
CA THR A 292 -7.66 -29.11 -17.18
C THR A 292 -6.33 -28.41 -17.49
N ILE A 293 -5.54 -28.95 -18.43
CA ILE A 293 -4.28 -28.37 -18.87
C ILE A 293 -4.53 -27.06 -19.62
N TRP A 294 -5.47 -27.06 -20.55
CA TRP A 294 -5.81 -25.86 -21.33
C TRP A 294 -6.48 -24.77 -20.47
N GLY A 295 -7.32 -25.16 -19.52
CA GLY A 295 -7.90 -24.23 -18.54
C GLY A 295 -6.83 -23.50 -17.73
N ARG A 296 -5.83 -24.21 -17.24
CA ARG A 296 -4.67 -23.64 -16.56
C ARG A 296 -3.93 -22.66 -17.47
N GLU A 297 -3.67 -23.02 -18.71
CA GLU A 297 -2.95 -22.16 -19.68
C GLU A 297 -3.75 -20.90 -20.04
N ILE A 298 -5.06 -21.01 -20.25
CA ILE A 298 -5.94 -19.87 -20.52
C ILE A 298 -5.90 -18.87 -19.36
N LEU A 299 -5.95 -19.36 -18.12
CA LEU A 299 -6.07 -18.53 -16.92
C LEU A 299 -4.73 -18.04 -16.36
N LYS A 300 -3.59 -18.54 -16.85
CA LYS A 300 -2.26 -18.20 -16.29
C LYS A 300 -1.92 -16.71 -16.28
N ASN A 301 -2.47 -15.94 -17.22
CA ASN A 301 -2.25 -14.50 -17.33
C ASN A 301 -3.20 -13.67 -16.47
N LEU A 302 -4.20 -14.29 -15.82
CA LEU A 302 -5.12 -13.63 -14.89
C LEU A 302 -4.51 -13.58 -13.49
N THR A 303 -3.40 -12.83 -13.33
CA THR A 303 -2.61 -12.76 -12.09
C THR A 303 -3.38 -12.22 -10.88
N PHE A 304 -4.54 -11.60 -11.09
CA PHE A 304 -5.41 -11.09 -10.03
C PHE A 304 -6.41 -12.14 -9.51
N ILE A 305 -6.44 -13.36 -10.12
CA ILE A 305 -7.20 -14.53 -9.65
C ILE A 305 -6.31 -15.77 -9.83
N PRO A 306 -5.18 -15.88 -9.15
CA PRO A 306 -4.28 -17.03 -9.30
C PRO A 306 -4.95 -18.34 -8.94
N GLU A 307 -5.94 -18.31 -8.05
CA GLU A 307 -6.72 -19.45 -7.60
C GLU A 307 -7.52 -20.09 -8.75
N ALA A 308 -7.97 -19.31 -9.72
CA ALA A 308 -8.71 -19.83 -10.87
C ALA A 308 -7.84 -20.74 -11.76
N GLN A 309 -6.56 -20.42 -11.91
CA GLN A 309 -5.60 -21.25 -12.63
C GLN A 309 -5.38 -22.61 -11.94
N GLU A 310 -5.25 -22.60 -10.61
CA GLU A 310 -5.08 -23.80 -9.80
C GLU A 310 -6.34 -24.68 -9.87
N VAL A 311 -7.51 -24.08 -9.68
CA VAL A 311 -8.78 -24.79 -9.72
C VAL A 311 -9.03 -25.40 -11.10
N ALA A 312 -8.89 -24.64 -12.18
CA ALA A 312 -9.09 -25.17 -13.53
C ALA A 312 -8.13 -26.32 -13.87
N GLY A 313 -6.90 -26.27 -13.34
CA GLY A 313 -5.90 -27.29 -13.59
C GLY A 313 -6.01 -28.55 -12.75
N ASP A 314 -6.57 -28.46 -11.53
CA ASP A 314 -6.42 -29.53 -10.55
C ASP A 314 -7.76 -30.00 -9.92
N HIS A 315 -8.93 -29.50 -10.37
CA HIS A 315 -10.22 -29.88 -9.79
C HIS A 315 -10.63 -31.36 -10.06
N HIS A 316 -9.95 -32.02 -10.98
CA HIS A 316 -10.13 -33.46 -11.24
C HIS A 316 -9.02 -34.33 -10.59
N GLU A 317 -8.14 -33.72 -9.80
CA GLU A 317 -7.25 -34.49 -8.95
C GLU A 317 -8.03 -35.18 -7.83
N ARG A 318 -7.52 -36.33 -7.37
CA ARG A 318 -8.14 -37.14 -6.35
C ARG A 318 -7.19 -37.31 -5.17
N VAL A 319 -7.71 -37.27 -3.97
CA VAL A 319 -6.91 -37.35 -2.75
C VAL A 319 -6.06 -38.65 -2.66
N ASP A 320 -6.53 -39.74 -3.32
CA ASP A 320 -5.81 -41.00 -3.45
C ASP A 320 -4.70 -41.01 -4.52
N GLY A 321 -4.47 -39.90 -5.24
CA GLY A 321 -3.47 -39.78 -6.30
C GLY A 321 -3.87 -40.44 -7.63
N THR A 322 -5.09 -40.94 -7.79
CA THR A 322 -5.59 -41.58 -9.01
C THR A 322 -6.27 -40.58 -9.96
N GLY A 323 -6.23 -39.28 -9.63
CA GLY A 323 -6.78 -38.20 -10.43
C GLY A 323 -5.94 -37.78 -11.63
N TYR A 324 -6.30 -36.72 -12.27
CA TYR A 324 -5.57 -36.13 -13.40
C TYR A 324 -5.59 -34.60 -13.35
N PRO A 325 -4.66 -33.89 -14.01
CA PRO A 325 -3.70 -34.37 -15.00
C PRO A 325 -2.35 -34.83 -14.40
N LYS A 326 -2.05 -34.52 -13.13
CA LYS A 326 -0.73 -34.70 -12.52
C LYS A 326 -0.66 -35.90 -11.58
N GLY A 327 -1.80 -36.42 -11.11
CA GLY A 327 -1.86 -37.47 -10.09
C GLY A 327 -1.45 -36.97 -8.71
N LEU A 328 -1.79 -35.71 -8.35
CA LEU A 328 -1.51 -35.14 -7.03
C LEU A 328 -2.32 -35.87 -5.97
N ALA A 329 -1.73 -36.04 -4.77
CA ALA A 329 -2.34 -36.75 -3.64
C ALA A 329 -2.45 -35.85 -2.40
N GLY A 330 -3.51 -36.03 -1.63
CA GLY A 330 -3.70 -35.37 -0.35
C GLY A 330 -3.56 -33.85 -0.42
N ASP A 331 -2.66 -33.31 0.40
CA ASP A 331 -2.42 -31.85 0.51
C ASP A 331 -1.59 -31.26 -0.65
N GLU A 332 -1.06 -32.07 -1.55
CA GLU A 332 -0.46 -31.59 -2.79
C GLU A 332 -1.50 -30.95 -3.70
N ILE A 333 -2.78 -31.36 -3.58
CA ILE A 333 -3.89 -30.75 -4.29
C ILE A 333 -4.23 -29.41 -3.65
N PRO A 334 -4.22 -28.29 -4.41
CA PRO A 334 -4.58 -26.99 -3.87
C PRO A 334 -5.93 -27.02 -3.15
N LYS A 335 -6.02 -26.40 -1.97
CA LYS A 335 -7.23 -26.38 -1.13
C LYS A 335 -8.49 -26.00 -1.91
N TYR A 336 -8.39 -25.00 -2.77
CA TYR A 336 -9.55 -24.52 -3.56
C TYR A 336 -9.97 -25.51 -4.63
N ALA A 337 -9.01 -26.21 -5.24
CA ALA A 337 -9.30 -27.29 -6.18
C ALA A 337 -10.06 -28.45 -5.49
N ARG A 338 -9.65 -28.83 -4.24
CA ARG A 338 -10.36 -29.84 -3.45
C ARG A 338 -11.81 -29.44 -3.15
N ILE A 339 -12.07 -28.16 -2.82
CA ILE A 339 -13.43 -27.65 -2.58
C ILE A 339 -14.26 -27.68 -3.86
N VAL A 340 -13.71 -27.21 -4.98
CA VAL A 340 -14.44 -27.18 -6.26
C VAL A 340 -14.68 -28.59 -6.80
N SER A 341 -13.74 -29.52 -6.63
CA SER A 341 -13.91 -30.95 -7.00
C SER A 341 -15.14 -31.58 -6.34
N VAL A 342 -15.33 -31.29 -5.04
CA VAL A 342 -16.49 -31.77 -4.29
C VAL A 342 -17.79 -31.11 -4.79
N ALA A 343 -17.75 -29.80 -5.05
CA ALA A 343 -18.89 -29.03 -5.57
C ALA A 343 -19.31 -29.46 -6.98
N ASP A 344 -18.33 -29.70 -7.86
CA ASP A 344 -18.59 -30.21 -9.22
C ASP A 344 -19.23 -31.59 -9.19
N SER A 345 -18.66 -32.49 -8.37
CA SER A 345 -19.24 -33.83 -8.20
C SER A 345 -20.65 -33.78 -7.63
N LEU A 346 -20.94 -32.86 -6.73
CA LEU A 346 -22.28 -32.65 -6.19
C LEU A 346 -23.26 -32.19 -7.30
N ASP A 347 -22.87 -31.17 -8.07
CA ASP A 347 -23.71 -30.70 -9.17
C ASP A 347 -23.96 -31.81 -10.24
N ALA A 348 -22.90 -32.56 -10.54
CA ALA A 348 -23.00 -33.70 -11.46
C ALA A 348 -24.03 -34.75 -11.04
N MET A 349 -24.23 -34.96 -9.72
CA MET A 349 -25.22 -35.90 -9.17
C MET A 349 -26.59 -35.27 -8.92
N ASN A 350 -26.64 -33.98 -8.59
CA ASN A 350 -27.87 -33.25 -8.26
C ASN A 350 -28.58 -32.66 -9.48
N SER A 351 -27.94 -32.66 -10.66
CA SER A 351 -28.49 -32.13 -11.90
C SER A 351 -29.13 -33.24 -12.76
N ASN A 352 -30.25 -32.92 -13.40
CA ASN A 352 -30.85 -33.81 -14.43
C ASN A 352 -29.95 -33.77 -15.67
N ARG A 353 -29.27 -34.87 -15.98
CA ARG A 353 -28.54 -35.07 -17.24
C ARG A 353 -29.38 -35.87 -18.22
N CYS A 354 -29.26 -35.64 -19.53
CA CYS A 354 -30.08 -36.29 -20.57
C CYS A 354 -30.13 -37.81 -20.49
N TYR A 355 -29.20 -38.44 -19.76
CA TYR A 355 -29.09 -39.89 -19.63
C TYR A 355 -29.38 -40.42 -18.23
N ARG A 356 -29.71 -39.55 -17.27
CA ARG A 356 -29.91 -39.95 -15.88
C ARG A 356 -30.74 -38.90 -15.15
N ASN A 357 -31.84 -39.34 -14.50
CA ASN A 357 -32.56 -38.51 -13.53
C ASN A 357 -31.61 -38.12 -12.38
N CYS A 358 -31.86 -36.98 -11.70
CA CYS A 358 -31.12 -36.60 -10.49
C CYS A 358 -31.11 -37.79 -9.51
N CYS A 359 -29.97 -37.96 -8.85
CA CYS A 359 -29.79 -39.05 -7.90
C CYS A 359 -30.62 -38.78 -6.63
N ALA A 360 -31.11 -39.82 -5.99
CA ALA A 360 -31.79 -39.73 -4.70
C ALA A 360 -30.79 -39.19 -3.63
N LYS A 361 -31.31 -38.46 -2.66
CA LYS A 361 -30.52 -37.88 -1.55
C LYS A 361 -29.58 -38.90 -0.91
N ASP A 362 -30.12 -40.08 -0.55
CA ASP A 362 -29.35 -41.13 0.11
C ASP A 362 -28.20 -41.66 -0.75
N TYR A 363 -28.42 -41.73 -2.07
CA TYR A 363 -27.37 -42.12 -3.00
C TYR A 363 -26.23 -41.08 -3.06
N ILE A 364 -26.56 -39.79 -3.15
CA ILE A 364 -25.56 -38.72 -3.19
C ILE A 364 -24.72 -38.75 -1.87
N VAL A 365 -25.39 -38.86 -0.73
CA VAL A 365 -24.71 -38.93 0.57
C VAL A 365 -23.82 -40.19 0.64
N SER A 366 -24.30 -41.36 0.13
CA SER A 366 -23.47 -42.58 0.11
C SER A 366 -22.20 -42.41 -0.72
N GLN A 367 -22.30 -41.73 -1.89
CA GLN A 367 -21.15 -41.50 -2.77
C GLN A 367 -20.08 -40.61 -2.12
N PHE A 368 -20.48 -39.57 -1.37
CA PHE A 368 -19.52 -38.75 -0.62
C PHE A 368 -18.92 -39.51 0.55
N LYS A 369 -19.68 -40.35 1.26
CA LYS A 369 -19.14 -41.22 2.33
C LYS A 369 -18.17 -42.29 1.80
N GLU A 370 -18.44 -42.92 0.67
CA GLU A 370 -17.58 -43.92 0.02
C GLU A 370 -16.29 -43.29 -0.58
N GLY A 371 -16.41 -42.07 -1.16
CA GLY A 371 -15.33 -41.33 -1.75
C GLY A 371 -14.44 -40.56 -0.73
N ARG A 372 -14.85 -40.52 0.54
CA ARG A 372 -14.19 -39.84 1.62
C ARG A 372 -12.74 -40.34 1.81
N GLY A 373 -11.76 -39.44 1.75
CA GLY A 373 -10.33 -39.78 1.87
C GLY A 373 -9.77 -40.59 0.69
N LYS A 374 -10.53 -40.75 -0.39
CA LYS A 374 -10.11 -41.37 -1.65
C LYS A 374 -10.27 -40.37 -2.82
N GLN A 375 -11.49 -40.24 -3.32
CA GLN A 375 -11.80 -39.25 -4.37
C GLN A 375 -11.78 -37.84 -3.77
N PHE A 376 -12.41 -37.66 -2.61
CA PHE A 376 -12.66 -36.37 -2.00
C PHE A 376 -11.85 -36.17 -0.72
N ASP A 377 -11.49 -34.93 -0.48
CA ASP A 377 -11.01 -34.52 0.84
C ASP A 377 -12.05 -34.87 1.89
N ALA A 378 -11.60 -35.53 2.98
CA ALA A 378 -12.50 -36.04 4.00
C ALA A 378 -13.31 -34.94 4.69
N HIS A 379 -12.68 -33.80 4.94
CA HIS A 379 -13.33 -32.65 5.59
C HIS A 379 -14.41 -32.04 4.71
N PHE A 380 -14.13 -31.83 3.44
CA PHE A 380 -15.10 -31.21 2.53
C PHE A 380 -16.23 -32.19 2.16
N ALA A 381 -15.96 -33.49 2.06
CA ALA A 381 -16.97 -34.50 1.88
C ALA A 381 -17.97 -34.58 3.06
N ASP A 382 -17.47 -34.51 4.30
CA ASP A 382 -18.30 -34.47 5.50
C ASP A 382 -19.21 -33.22 5.50
N ILE A 383 -18.65 -32.05 5.15
CA ILE A 383 -19.41 -30.79 5.05
C ILE A 383 -20.54 -30.88 4.02
N VAL A 384 -20.29 -31.49 2.85
CA VAL A 384 -21.36 -31.67 1.85
C VAL A 384 -22.50 -32.54 2.40
N CYS A 385 -22.16 -33.62 3.10
CA CYS A 385 -23.18 -34.44 3.76
C CYS A 385 -24.02 -33.64 4.76
N GLU A 386 -23.36 -32.80 5.59
CA GLU A 386 -24.04 -31.90 6.54
C GLU A 386 -24.98 -30.90 5.83
N LEU A 387 -24.50 -30.23 4.75
CA LEU A 387 -25.25 -29.24 4.01
C LEU A 387 -26.46 -29.84 3.28
N ILE A 388 -26.37 -31.12 2.91
CA ILE A 388 -27.51 -31.89 2.33
C ILE A 388 -28.47 -32.31 3.43
N GLU A 389 -27.96 -32.75 4.58
CA GLU A 389 -28.80 -33.26 5.68
C GLU A 389 -29.61 -32.14 6.33
N ASP A 390 -29.00 -30.95 6.55
CA ASP A 390 -29.69 -29.78 7.11
C ASP A 390 -30.56 -28.99 6.11
N GLY A 391 -30.56 -29.40 4.84
CA GLY A 391 -31.37 -28.78 3.81
C GLY A 391 -30.83 -27.46 3.25
N THR A 392 -29.62 -27.03 3.61
CA THR A 392 -28.96 -25.85 3.04
C THR A 392 -28.74 -26.02 1.54
N ILE A 393 -28.35 -27.23 1.10
CA ILE A 393 -28.33 -27.63 -0.30
C ILE A 393 -29.50 -28.53 -0.58
N PRO A 394 -30.54 -28.03 -1.29
CA PRO A 394 -31.69 -28.83 -1.64
C PRO A 394 -31.32 -29.87 -2.71
N ILE A 395 -31.61 -31.13 -2.47
CA ILE A 395 -31.51 -32.20 -3.47
C ILE A 395 -32.84 -32.32 -4.19
N SER A 396 -32.82 -32.17 -5.50
CA SER A 396 -34.01 -32.21 -6.36
C SER A 396 -34.56 -33.64 -6.45
N SER A 397 -35.46 -33.99 -5.59
CA SER A 397 -36.40 -35.09 -5.91
C SER A 397 -37.50 -34.51 -6.79
N LEU A 398 -37.39 -34.61 -8.10
CA LEU A 398 -38.34 -34.08 -9.06
C LEU A 398 -38.59 -32.57 -8.94
N ARG A 399 -37.79 -31.74 -9.64
CA ARG A 399 -38.22 -30.36 -9.91
C ARG A 399 -39.48 -30.42 -10.78
N GLU A 400 -40.64 -30.24 -10.16
CA GLU A 400 -41.79 -29.68 -10.84
C GLU A 400 -41.34 -28.36 -11.48
N LYS A 401 -41.70 -28.20 -12.75
CA LYS A 401 -41.52 -26.95 -13.49
C LYS A 401 -42.37 -25.86 -12.83
N SER A 402 -41.91 -25.27 -11.75
CA SER A 402 -42.47 -24.01 -11.27
C SER A 402 -41.58 -23.41 -10.20
N GLU A 403 -41.23 -22.17 -10.43
CA GLU A 403 -40.72 -21.17 -9.47
C GLU A 403 -39.24 -21.16 -9.15
N ILE A 404 -38.47 -20.61 -10.09
CA ILE A 404 -37.24 -19.88 -9.78
C ILE A 404 -37.64 -18.73 -8.85
N PRO A 405 -37.05 -18.59 -7.63
CA PRO A 405 -37.25 -17.37 -6.84
C PRO A 405 -36.65 -16.18 -7.59
N LYS A 406 -37.50 -15.39 -8.24
CA LYS A 406 -37.18 -14.05 -8.72
C LYS A 406 -36.89 -13.14 -7.52
N LYS A 407 -35.69 -13.20 -6.92
CA LYS A 407 -35.22 -12.22 -5.97
C LYS A 407 -33.70 -12.07 -6.01
N LEU A 408 -33.25 -11.51 -7.11
CA LEU A 408 -32.14 -10.59 -7.14
C LEU A 408 -32.37 -9.67 -8.34
N LYS A 409 -33.43 -8.85 -8.22
CA LYS A 409 -33.57 -7.67 -9.08
C LYS A 409 -32.34 -6.80 -8.86
N ARG A 410 -31.51 -6.66 -9.90
CA ARG A 410 -30.62 -5.54 -10.08
C ARG A 410 -31.35 -4.28 -9.59
N LYS A 411 -30.75 -3.56 -8.62
CA LYS A 411 -31.06 -2.17 -8.43
C LYS A 411 -30.61 -1.45 -9.70
N GLU A 412 -31.56 -1.17 -10.56
CA GLU A 412 -31.40 -0.17 -11.61
C GLU A 412 -31.10 1.15 -10.94
N SER A 413 -29.92 1.66 -11.16
CA SER A 413 -29.55 3.03 -10.81
C SER A 413 -30.45 3.95 -11.64
N THR A 414 -31.30 4.67 -10.95
CA THR A 414 -32.04 5.83 -11.44
C THR A 414 -31.11 6.76 -12.21
N LYS A 415 -31.43 6.98 -13.47
CA LYS A 415 -30.98 8.12 -14.26
C LYS A 415 -31.61 9.35 -13.60
N GLU A 416 -30.82 10.20 -13.02
CA GLU A 416 -31.17 11.61 -12.87
C GLU A 416 -30.58 12.38 -14.03
N GLU A 417 -31.48 12.95 -14.79
CA GLU A 417 -31.27 13.93 -15.84
C GLU A 417 -30.55 15.15 -15.26
N VAL A 418 -29.54 15.62 -15.98
CA VAL A 418 -29.06 16.99 -15.86
C VAL A 418 -29.30 17.65 -17.21
N SER A 419 -30.29 18.51 -17.22
CA SER A 419 -30.50 19.55 -18.21
C SER A 419 -29.46 20.68 -18.07
#